data_95bde2cfb65a31cc6621cfad1f21a271
#
_entry.id   95bde2cfb65a31cc6621cfad1f21a271
#
_cell.length_a   1.000
_cell.length_b   1.000
_cell.length_c   1.000
_cell.angle_alpha   90.00
_cell.angle_beta   90.00
_cell.angle_gamma   90.00
#
_symmetry.space_group_name_H-M   'P 1'
#
loop_
_entity.id
_entity.type
_entity.pdbx_description
1 polymer ?
#
loop_
_entity_poly.entity_id
_entity_poly.type
_entity_poly.pdbx_seq_one_letter_code
_entity_poly.pdbx_strand_id
1 'polypeptide(L)'
;MSEYQIIKHCAPTLAGLKTGSLIRVRLSDLDEFNASIRAMSKKLNNKGIYILPLISFKSFVLLYIFRPSSLSKILSNSSALNLLEELHYDVSSIGGLLRSLKSRLKSYANNDDFPHEIGFFLGYPSEDVISFLSLIHI
;
A
#
# COMPACT_ATOMS: atom_id res chain seq x y z
N MET A 1 -7.06 -8.60 14.70
CA MET A 1 -7.50 -7.43 13.89
C MET A 1 -9.00 -7.44 13.79
N SER A 2 -9.65 -6.32 14.06
CA SER A 2 -11.11 -6.21 14.04
C SER A 2 -11.58 -5.31 12.89
N GLU A 3 -12.84 -5.48 12.51
CA GLU A 3 -13.46 -4.58 11.52
C GLU A 3 -13.43 -3.13 12.00
N TYR A 4 -13.58 -2.90 13.29
CA TYR A 4 -13.53 -1.57 13.87
C TYR A 4 -12.19 -0.88 13.62
N GLN A 5 -11.09 -1.60 13.78
CA GLN A 5 -9.76 -1.05 13.52
C GLN A 5 -9.59 -0.64 12.06
N ILE A 6 -10.08 -1.46 11.13
CA ILE A 6 -10.05 -1.16 9.71
C ILE A 6 -10.89 0.09 9.42
N ILE A 7 -12.11 0.15 9.94
CA ILE A 7 -13.00 1.30 9.74
C ILE A 7 -12.36 2.57 10.26
N LYS A 8 -11.82 2.53 11.46
CA LYS A 8 -11.23 3.70 12.12
C LYS A 8 -10.02 4.24 11.36
N HIS A 9 -9.11 3.35 10.94
CA HIS A 9 -7.85 3.77 10.31
C HIS A 9 -7.96 3.94 8.81
N CYS A 10 -8.94 3.32 8.17
CA CYS A 10 -9.04 3.29 6.71
C CYS A 10 -10.32 3.94 6.17
N ALA A 11 -11.03 4.71 6.99
CA ALA A 11 -12.30 5.32 6.61
C ALA A 11 -12.24 6.09 5.28
N PRO A 12 -11.24 6.93 5.00
CA PRO A 12 -11.18 7.62 3.71
C PRO A 12 -11.04 6.68 2.51
N THR A 13 -10.30 5.59 2.64
CA THR A 13 -10.17 4.57 1.59
C THR A 13 -11.48 3.83 1.40
N LEU A 14 -12.15 3.47 2.50
CA LEU A 14 -13.44 2.79 2.46
C LEU A 14 -14.53 3.65 1.83
N ALA A 15 -14.46 4.95 2.04
CA ALA A 15 -15.40 5.91 1.46
C ALA A 15 -15.04 6.31 0.02
N GLY A 16 -13.94 5.80 -0.54
CA GLY A 16 -13.52 6.14 -1.90
C GLY A 16 -12.82 7.49 -2.04
N LEU A 17 -12.49 8.13 -0.93
CA LEU A 17 -11.84 9.45 -0.93
C LEU A 17 -10.32 9.35 -1.02
N LYS A 18 -9.76 8.15 -0.81
CA LYS A 18 -8.33 7.91 -0.80
C LYS A 18 -8.04 6.59 -1.49
N THR A 19 -6.91 6.51 -2.20
CA THR A 19 -6.49 5.32 -2.93
C THR A 19 -6.22 4.15 -2.00
N GLY A 20 -5.51 4.38 -0.89
CA GLY A 20 -5.14 3.31 0.00
C GLY A 20 -4.68 3.80 1.36
N SER A 21 -4.61 2.88 2.29
CA SER A 21 -4.16 3.12 3.66
C SER A 21 -3.21 2.02 4.08
N LEU A 22 -2.23 2.39 4.89
CA LEU A 22 -1.35 1.45 5.56
C LEU A 22 -1.76 1.33 7.01
N ILE A 23 -1.86 0.10 7.49
CA ILE A 23 -2.17 -0.16 8.88
C ILE A 23 -1.20 -1.20 9.42
N ARG A 24 -0.66 -0.94 10.60
CA ARG A 24 0.22 -1.86 11.30
C ARG A 24 -0.62 -2.65 12.30
N VAL A 25 -0.61 -3.96 12.17
CA VAL A 25 -1.41 -4.85 13.00
C VAL A 25 -0.49 -5.77 13.79
N ARG A 26 -0.76 -5.90 15.08
CA ARG A 26 -0.01 -6.82 15.93
C ARG A 26 -0.43 -8.25 15.62
N LEU A 27 0.58 -9.10 15.40
CA LEU A 27 0.37 -10.51 15.10
C LEU A 27 0.53 -11.32 16.39
N SER A 28 -0.57 -11.78 16.98
CA SER A 28 -0.54 -12.61 18.18
C SER A 28 -0.78 -14.08 17.84
N ASP A 29 -1.62 -14.36 16.84
CA ASP A 29 -1.96 -15.70 16.39
C ASP A 29 -2.09 -15.66 14.87
N LEU A 30 -1.21 -16.42 14.18
CA LEU A 30 -1.16 -16.41 12.72
C LEU A 30 -2.43 -16.99 12.10
N ASP A 31 -2.97 -18.07 12.67
CA ASP A 31 -4.18 -18.71 12.13
C ASP A 31 -5.38 -17.79 12.28
N GLU A 32 -5.53 -17.16 13.44
CA GLU A 32 -6.60 -16.18 13.69
C GLU A 32 -6.46 -14.98 12.76
N PHE A 33 -5.25 -14.48 12.58
CA PHE A 33 -4.96 -13.36 11.68
C PHE A 33 -5.38 -13.71 10.25
N ASN A 34 -4.95 -14.86 9.74
CA ASN A 34 -5.28 -15.29 8.38
C ASN A 34 -6.78 -15.49 8.19
N ALA A 35 -7.47 -16.03 9.19
CA ALA A 35 -8.92 -16.20 9.16
C ALA A 35 -9.63 -14.84 9.11
N SER A 36 -9.17 -13.87 9.89
CA SER A 36 -9.72 -12.52 9.92
C SER A 36 -9.54 -11.81 8.57
N ILE A 37 -8.34 -11.93 7.97
CA ILE A 37 -8.06 -11.35 6.66
C ILE A 37 -9.00 -11.94 5.61
N ARG A 38 -9.18 -13.26 5.59
CA ARG A 38 -10.09 -13.91 4.63
C ARG A 38 -11.53 -13.45 4.79
N ALA A 39 -12.00 -13.38 6.04
CA ALA A 39 -13.38 -12.96 6.31
C ALA A 39 -13.63 -11.52 5.87
N MET A 40 -12.70 -10.61 6.17
CA MET A 40 -12.83 -9.23 5.76
C MET A 40 -12.68 -9.04 4.26
N SER A 41 -11.76 -9.78 3.63
CA SER A 41 -11.58 -9.73 2.18
C SER A 41 -12.85 -10.10 1.43
N LYS A 42 -13.60 -11.10 1.91
CA LYS A 42 -14.87 -11.47 1.29
C LYS A 42 -15.87 -10.32 1.29
N LYS A 43 -15.92 -9.56 2.38
CA LYS A 43 -16.82 -8.40 2.48
C LYS A 43 -16.35 -7.24 1.65
N LEU A 44 -15.06 -6.93 1.69
CA LEU A 44 -14.51 -5.73 1.07
C LEU A 44 -14.28 -5.88 -0.43
N ASN A 45 -13.93 -7.07 -0.90
CA ASN A 45 -13.68 -7.30 -2.34
C ASN A 45 -14.93 -7.02 -3.17
N ASN A 46 -16.10 -7.31 -2.64
CA ASN A 46 -17.37 -7.01 -3.30
C ASN A 46 -17.59 -5.50 -3.48
N LYS A 47 -16.90 -4.69 -2.69
CA LYS A 47 -16.97 -3.23 -2.73
C LYS A 47 -15.79 -2.60 -3.47
N GLY A 48 -14.95 -3.42 -4.10
CA GLY A 48 -13.79 -2.95 -4.83
C GLY A 48 -12.61 -2.58 -3.93
N ILE A 49 -12.57 -3.09 -2.71
CA ILE A 49 -11.52 -2.82 -1.74
C ILE A 49 -10.78 -4.11 -1.45
N TYR A 50 -9.45 -4.05 -1.44
CA TYR A 50 -8.59 -5.22 -1.24
C TYR A 50 -7.67 -5.00 -0.05
N ILE A 51 -7.34 -6.08 0.64
CA ILE A 51 -6.38 -6.11 1.73
C ILE A 51 -5.18 -6.93 1.29
N LEU A 52 -4.00 -6.33 1.37
CA LEU A 52 -2.76 -7.00 1.00
C LEU A 52 -1.74 -6.90 2.14
N PRO A 53 -1.35 -8.03 2.74
CA PRO A 53 -0.21 -8.02 3.65
C PRO A 53 1.06 -7.72 2.87
N LEU A 54 1.79 -6.70 3.26
CA LEU A 54 3.00 -6.28 2.56
C LEU A 54 4.26 -6.93 3.14
N ILE A 55 4.51 -6.70 4.41
CA ILE A 55 5.64 -7.31 5.12
C ILE A 55 5.23 -7.64 6.54
N SER A 56 5.92 -8.61 7.11
CA SER A 56 5.84 -8.90 8.54
C SER A 56 7.24 -8.78 9.13
N PHE A 57 7.37 -8.15 10.29
CA PHE A 57 8.62 -8.13 11.00
C PHE A 57 8.33 -8.08 12.51
N LYS A 58 9.11 -8.86 13.26
CA LYS A 58 8.87 -9.06 14.69
C LYS A 58 7.44 -9.57 14.89
N SER A 59 6.63 -8.85 15.67
CA SER A 59 5.25 -9.26 15.96
C SER A 59 4.20 -8.43 15.22
N PHE A 60 4.61 -7.71 14.18
CA PHE A 60 3.71 -6.84 13.42
C PHE A 60 3.63 -7.23 11.96
N VAL A 61 2.47 -6.99 11.36
CA VAL A 61 2.24 -7.09 9.92
C VAL A 61 1.80 -5.73 9.41
N LEU A 62 2.38 -5.30 8.31
CA LEU A 62 1.95 -4.08 7.62
C LEU A 62 0.95 -4.47 6.53
N LEU A 63 -0.27 -3.97 6.67
CA LEU A 63 -1.34 -4.21 5.71
C LEU A 63 -1.57 -2.99 4.84
N TYR A 64 -1.77 -3.24 3.55
CA TYR A 64 -2.20 -2.23 2.60
C TYR A 64 -3.66 -2.50 2.24
N ILE A 65 -4.53 -1.53 2.53
CA ILE A 65 -5.95 -1.61 2.23
C ILE A 65 -6.21 -0.58 1.16
N PHE A 66 -6.68 -1.00 -0.01
CA PHE A 66 -6.68 -0.13 -1.18
C PHE A 66 -7.79 -0.44 -2.18
N ARG A 67 -8.03 0.53 -3.07
CA ARG A 67 -8.94 0.39 -4.20
C ARG A 67 -8.10 0.25 -5.48
N PRO A 68 -8.07 -0.94 -6.10
CA PRO A 68 -7.31 -1.12 -7.35
C PRO A 68 -7.72 -0.16 -8.44
N SER A 69 -9.00 0.20 -8.53
CA SER A 69 -9.47 1.17 -9.51
C SER A 69 -8.85 2.56 -9.34
N SER A 70 -8.62 2.97 -8.11
CA SER A 70 -7.94 4.23 -7.81
C SER A 70 -6.44 4.13 -8.02
N LEU A 71 -5.84 3.01 -7.59
CA LEU A 71 -4.41 2.77 -7.76
C LEU A 71 -4.03 2.73 -9.25
N SER A 72 -4.90 2.17 -10.09
CA SER A 72 -4.63 2.07 -11.53
C SER A 72 -4.43 3.43 -12.21
N LYS A 73 -4.88 4.51 -11.60
CA LYS A 73 -4.68 5.86 -12.14
C LYS A 73 -3.21 6.24 -12.23
N ILE A 74 -2.35 5.64 -11.40
CA ILE A 74 -0.92 5.81 -11.49
C ILE A 74 -0.40 5.38 -12.86
N LEU A 75 -0.96 4.31 -13.42
CA LEU A 75 -0.56 3.77 -14.72
C LEU A 75 -0.86 4.72 -15.88
N SER A 76 -1.71 5.72 -15.65
CA SER A 76 -2.04 6.74 -16.65
C SER A 76 -1.27 8.04 -16.40
N ASN A 77 -0.43 8.11 -15.38
CA ASN A 77 0.36 9.31 -15.04
C ASN A 77 1.81 9.09 -15.45
N SER A 78 2.21 9.68 -16.57
CA SER A 78 3.54 9.45 -17.12
C SER A 78 4.66 9.93 -16.21
N SER A 79 4.47 11.02 -15.48
CA SER A 79 5.48 11.52 -14.54
C SER A 79 5.68 10.58 -13.37
N ALA A 80 4.59 10.03 -12.82
CA ALA A 80 4.68 9.03 -11.76
C ALA A 80 5.33 7.74 -12.25
N LEU A 81 4.95 7.28 -13.45
CA LEU A 81 5.53 6.06 -14.03
C LEU A 81 7.03 6.21 -14.27
N ASN A 82 7.47 7.34 -14.81
CA ASN A 82 8.89 7.58 -15.05
C ASN A 82 9.70 7.51 -13.76
N LEU A 83 9.19 8.12 -12.70
CA LEU A 83 9.84 8.09 -11.39
C LEU A 83 9.89 6.69 -10.81
N LEU A 84 8.79 5.95 -10.90
CA LEU A 84 8.73 4.57 -10.41
C LEU A 84 9.68 3.66 -11.20
N GLU A 85 9.79 3.85 -12.51
CA GLU A 85 10.77 3.11 -13.31
C GLU A 85 12.19 3.40 -12.88
N GLU A 86 12.53 4.66 -12.60
CA GLU A 86 13.85 5.03 -12.08
C GLU A 86 14.14 4.32 -10.74
N LEU A 87 13.13 4.08 -9.95
CA LEU A 87 13.23 3.36 -8.68
C LEU A 87 13.12 1.84 -8.85
N HIS A 88 13.15 1.36 -10.10
CA HIS A 88 13.13 -0.07 -10.45
C HIS A 88 11.81 -0.78 -10.18
N TYR A 89 10.70 -0.04 -10.21
CA TYR A 89 9.38 -0.65 -10.12
C TYR A 89 8.99 -1.26 -11.46
N ASP A 90 8.31 -2.40 -11.39
CA ASP A 90 7.63 -2.98 -12.54
C ASP A 90 6.32 -2.23 -12.75
N VAL A 91 6.28 -1.37 -13.76
CA VAL A 91 5.12 -0.52 -14.04
C VAL A 91 4.19 -1.10 -15.11
N SER A 92 4.37 -2.37 -15.46
CA SER A 92 3.56 -3.02 -16.49
C SER A 92 2.12 -3.33 -16.03
N SER A 93 1.91 -3.40 -14.72
CA SER A 93 0.59 -3.74 -14.16
C SER A 93 0.53 -3.32 -12.69
N ILE A 94 -0.70 -3.32 -12.13
CA ILE A 94 -0.89 -3.12 -10.70
C ILE A 94 -0.17 -4.20 -9.90
N GLY A 95 -0.26 -5.46 -10.35
CA GLY A 95 0.46 -6.56 -9.71
C GLY A 95 1.96 -6.34 -9.67
N GLY A 96 2.53 -5.83 -10.75
CA GLY A 96 3.94 -5.46 -10.81
C GLY A 96 4.31 -4.36 -9.83
N LEU A 97 3.49 -3.32 -9.76
CA LEU A 97 3.68 -2.23 -8.79
C LEU A 97 3.68 -2.75 -7.35
N LEU A 98 2.72 -3.60 -7.02
CA LEU A 98 2.58 -4.13 -5.66
C LEU A 98 3.73 -5.07 -5.28
N ARG A 99 4.16 -5.93 -6.20
CA ARG A 99 5.32 -6.80 -5.97
C ARG A 99 6.59 -5.98 -5.76
N SER A 100 6.77 -4.93 -6.54
CA SER A 100 7.92 -4.04 -6.39
C SER A 100 7.89 -3.30 -5.05
N LEU A 101 6.71 -2.84 -4.64
CA LEU A 101 6.55 -2.19 -3.33
C LEU A 101 6.90 -3.14 -2.20
N LYS A 102 6.47 -4.40 -2.26
CA LYS A 102 6.81 -5.40 -1.25
C LYS A 102 8.32 -5.60 -1.15
N SER A 103 8.98 -5.68 -2.31
CA SER A 103 10.43 -5.82 -2.39
C SER A 103 11.16 -4.64 -1.74
N ARG A 104 10.70 -3.44 -2.03
CA ARG A 104 11.24 -2.20 -1.46
C ARG A 104 11.10 -2.16 0.06
N LEU A 105 9.94 -2.55 0.56
CA LEU A 105 9.68 -2.58 1.99
C LEU A 105 10.53 -3.61 2.71
N LYS A 106 10.80 -4.76 2.09
CA LYS A 106 11.74 -5.76 2.62
C LYS A 106 13.14 -5.17 2.74
N SER A 107 13.57 -4.46 1.72
CA SER A 107 14.86 -3.79 1.73
C SER A 107 14.94 -2.73 2.83
N TYR A 108 13.88 -1.96 3.02
CA TYR A 108 13.76 -0.99 4.10
C TYR A 108 13.92 -1.64 5.48
N ALA A 109 13.26 -2.78 5.71
CA ALA A 109 13.32 -3.47 6.99
C ALA A 109 14.77 -3.83 7.36
N ASN A 110 15.65 -3.99 6.37
CA ASN A 110 17.06 -4.31 6.57
C ASN A 110 17.97 -3.08 6.63
N ASN A 111 17.59 -1.96 5.99
CA ASN A 111 18.47 -0.81 5.73
C ASN A 111 17.96 0.52 6.29
N ASP A 112 16.82 0.57 6.94
CA ASP A 112 16.19 1.78 7.50
C ASP A 112 15.92 2.89 6.47
N ASP A 113 15.84 2.54 5.19
CA ASP A 113 15.58 3.50 4.11
C ASP A 113 14.13 3.36 3.64
N PHE A 114 13.23 4.12 4.26
CA PHE A 114 11.80 4.03 3.98
C PHE A 114 11.48 4.49 2.54
N PRO A 115 10.67 3.72 1.79
CA PRO A 115 10.32 4.09 0.42
C PRO A 115 9.30 5.23 0.41
N HIS A 116 9.76 6.46 0.23
CA HIS A 116 8.90 7.65 0.24
C HIS A 116 7.93 7.71 -0.94
N GLU A 117 8.19 6.97 -2.00
CA GLU A 117 7.28 6.83 -3.13
C GLU A 117 5.95 6.15 -2.76
N ILE A 118 5.86 5.61 -1.55
CA ILE A 118 4.61 5.01 -1.05
C ILE A 118 3.45 6.02 -1.06
N GLY A 119 3.75 7.31 -1.10
CA GLY A 119 2.73 8.35 -1.23
C GLY A 119 1.81 8.15 -2.44
N PHE A 120 2.34 7.63 -3.55
CA PHE A 120 1.51 7.27 -4.71
C PHE A 120 0.46 6.22 -4.36
N PHE A 121 0.85 5.24 -3.56
CA PHE A 121 -0.03 4.13 -3.16
C PHE A 121 -1.06 4.56 -2.13
N LEU A 122 -0.79 5.63 -1.42
CA LEU A 122 -1.71 6.19 -0.43
C LEU A 122 -2.68 7.21 -1.05
N GLY A 123 -2.41 7.63 -2.29
CA GLY A 123 -3.29 8.55 -3.00
C GLY A 123 -2.97 10.02 -2.77
N TYR A 124 -1.76 10.34 -2.33
CA TYR A 124 -1.29 11.72 -2.31
C TYR A 124 -1.17 12.24 -3.74
N PRO A 125 -1.39 13.54 -3.98
CA PRO A 125 -1.22 14.10 -5.32
C PRO A 125 0.16 13.76 -5.88
N SER A 126 0.21 13.29 -7.12
CA SER A 126 1.46 12.85 -7.75
C SER A 126 2.51 13.95 -7.76
N GLU A 127 2.09 15.19 -7.99
CA GLU A 127 2.98 16.36 -7.98
C GLU A 127 3.68 16.52 -6.63
N ASP A 128 2.96 16.32 -5.55
CA ASP A 128 3.50 16.45 -4.19
C ASP A 128 4.52 15.36 -3.89
N VAL A 129 4.23 14.13 -4.30
CA VAL A 129 5.15 13.01 -4.13
C VAL A 129 6.42 13.23 -4.94
N ILE A 130 6.28 13.63 -6.19
CA ILE A 130 7.40 13.89 -7.09
C ILE A 130 8.28 15.04 -6.55
N SER A 131 7.66 16.12 -6.10
CA SER A 131 8.38 17.26 -5.51
C SER A 131 9.16 16.85 -4.28
N PHE A 132 8.53 16.07 -3.40
CA PHE A 132 9.18 15.59 -2.18
C PHE A 132 10.38 14.70 -2.49
N LEU A 133 10.22 13.76 -3.42
CA LEU A 133 11.30 12.86 -3.83
C LEU A 133 12.45 13.61 -4.47
N SER A 134 12.16 14.65 -5.24
CA SER A 134 13.20 15.52 -5.84
C SER A 134 14.02 16.22 -4.78
N LEU A 135 13.39 16.64 -3.68
CA LEU A 135 14.08 17.30 -2.57
C LEU A 135 15.03 16.37 -1.82
N ILE A 136 14.59 15.13 -1.57
CA ILE A 136 15.40 14.19 -0.79
C ILE A 136 16.50 13.49 -1.59
N HIS A 137 16.46 13.56 -2.93
CA HIS A 137 17.45 12.95 -3.79
C HIS A 137 18.44 13.97 -4.40
N ILE A 138 18.45 15.17 -3.90
CA ILE A 138 19.40 16.21 -4.33
C ILE A 138 20.83 15.89 -3.89
#